data_6ff7cca996f3d94551059a961565f400
#
_entry.id   6ff7cca996f3d94551059a961565f400
#
_cell.length_a   1.000
_cell.length_b   1.000
_cell.length_c   1.000
_cell.angle_alpha   90.00
_cell.angle_beta   90.00
_cell.angle_gamma   90.00
#
_symmetry.space_group_name_H-M   'P 1'
#
loop_
_entity.id
_entity.type
_entity.pdbx_description
1 polymer ?
#
loop_
_entity_poly.entity_id
_entity_poly.type
_entity_poly.pdbx_seq_one_letter_code
_entity_poly.pdbx_strand_id
1 'polypeptide(L)'
;MLVYKYRGGSFKRDLQSLKNDTFWASNTKQLNDPYEGFISIKDYQQQLNNLKNIFSQHRAHLTLIEQSLKNIIDMKDTKLGIFSLSRRYNDELLWAHYADSHNGFCIEYDLERLLSKKNPKHRFFEIQYTNSIPKLELSNIINQNDPDRLIKTMLGFKSQR
;
A
#
# COMPACT_ATOMS: atom_id res chain seq x y z
N MET A 1 -11.50 16.43 5.20
CA MET A 1 -10.68 16.67 3.99
C MET A 1 -11.28 15.93 2.81
N LEU A 2 -11.45 16.62 1.64
CA LEU A 2 -12.00 15.98 0.45
C LEU A 2 -10.92 15.21 -0.32
N VAL A 3 -11.28 14.02 -0.79
CA VAL A 3 -10.45 13.14 -1.63
C VAL A 3 -11.30 12.54 -2.75
N TYR A 4 -10.65 12.11 -3.82
CA TYR A 4 -11.32 11.80 -5.08
C TYR A 4 -10.94 10.43 -5.61
N LYS A 5 -11.93 9.70 -6.14
CA LYS A 5 -11.74 8.43 -6.82
C LYS A 5 -12.28 8.48 -8.23
N TYR A 6 -11.38 8.33 -9.19
CA TYR A 6 -11.73 8.22 -10.60
C TYR A 6 -12.24 6.80 -10.91
N ARG A 7 -13.30 6.71 -11.68
CA ARG A 7 -13.95 5.46 -12.07
C ARG A 7 -14.41 5.49 -13.52
N GLY A 8 -14.26 4.35 -14.19
CA GLY A 8 -14.72 4.15 -15.55
C GLY A 8 -14.79 2.68 -15.94
N GLY A 9 -15.42 2.39 -17.08
CA GLY A 9 -15.52 1.05 -17.64
C GLY A 9 -16.51 0.09 -16.95
N SER A 10 -17.06 0.42 -15.78
CA SER A 10 -17.97 -0.45 -15.02
C SER A 10 -19.00 0.33 -14.22
N PHE A 11 -19.68 1.27 -14.86
CA PHE A 11 -20.64 2.18 -14.22
C PHE A 11 -21.67 1.47 -13.32
N LYS A 12 -22.27 0.38 -13.80
CA LYS A 12 -23.29 -0.37 -13.04
C LYS A 12 -22.75 -0.92 -11.73
N ARG A 13 -21.55 -1.49 -11.75
CA ARG A 13 -20.86 -2.02 -10.56
C ARG A 13 -20.50 -0.89 -9.58
N ASP A 14 -19.97 0.20 -10.11
CA ASP A 14 -19.52 1.32 -9.29
C ASP A 14 -20.72 2.03 -8.64
N LEU A 15 -21.82 2.18 -9.37
CA LEU A 15 -23.07 2.72 -8.83
C LEU A 15 -23.66 1.79 -7.75
N GLN A 16 -23.62 0.48 -7.95
CA GLN A 16 -24.08 -0.48 -6.94
C GLN A 16 -23.22 -0.40 -5.65
N SER A 17 -21.91 -0.24 -5.81
CA SER A 17 -21.00 -0.07 -4.66
C SER A 17 -21.32 1.20 -3.87
N LEU A 18 -21.61 2.30 -4.56
CA LEU A 18 -22.05 3.55 -3.91
C LEU A 18 -23.38 3.38 -3.17
N LYS A 19 -24.37 2.74 -3.80
CA LYS A 19 -25.68 2.47 -3.18
C LYS A 19 -25.57 1.61 -1.93
N ASN A 20 -24.65 0.64 -1.93
CA ASN A 20 -24.42 -0.26 -0.81
C ASN A 20 -23.44 0.30 0.22
N ASP A 21 -22.95 1.53 0.02
CA ASP A 21 -21.94 2.15 0.88
C ASP A 21 -20.67 1.27 1.05
N THR A 22 -20.27 0.66 -0.04
CA THR A 22 -19.09 -0.21 -0.12
C THR A 22 -18.08 0.30 -1.12
N PHE A 23 -16.84 -0.09 -0.96
CA PHE A 23 -15.78 0.14 -1.95
C PHE A 23 -14.93 -1.11 -2.12
N TRP A 24 -14.37 -1.25 -3.31
CA TRP A 24 -13.44 -2.31 -3.61
C TRP A 24 -12.00 -1.82 -3.40
N ALA A 25 -11.27 -2.52 -2.54
CA ALA A 25 -9.85 -2.32 -2.35
C ALA A 25 -9.08 -3.47 -3.02
N SER A 26 -8.22 -3.12 -3.98
CA SER A 26 -7.43 -4.09 -4.73
C SER A 26 -6.24 -4.56 -3.91
N ASN A 27 -5.86 -5.83 -4.04
CA ASN A 27 -4.59 -6.28 -3.47
C ASN A 27 -3.40 -5.75 -4.31
N THR A 28 -2.19 -5.83 -3.77
CA THR A 28 -0.99 -5.28 -4.42
C THR A 28 -0.72 -5.88 -5.79
N LYS A 29 -1.10 -7.15 -6.03
CA LYS A 29 -0.92 -7.84 -7.32
C LYS A 29 -1.90 -7.39 -8.41
N GLN A 30 -2.97 -6.73 -8.02
CA GLN A 30 -4.03 -6.23 -8.93
C GLN A 30 -3.89 -4.73 -9.23
N LEU A 31 -2.87 -4.08 -8.71
CA LEU A 31 -2.61 -2.68 -8.99
C LEU A 31 -2.03 -2.51 -10.39
N ASN A 32 -2.39 -1.40 -11.06
CA ASN A 32 -1.91 -1.10 -12.41
C ASN A 32 -0.41 -0.79 -12.45
N ASP A 33 0.14 -0.27 -11.36
CA ASP A 33 1.56 0.04 -11.25
C ASP A 33 2.28 -1.13 -10.55
N PRO A 34 3.15 -1.88 -11.26
CA PRO A 34 3.87 -3.01 -10.70
C PRO A 34 4.87 -2.61 -9.60
N TYR A 35 5.20 -1.32 -9.51
CA TYR A 35 6.07 -0.80 -8.47
C TYR A 35 5.32 -0.31 -7.23
N GLU A 36 3.99 -0.25 -7.27
CA GLU A 36 3.17 0.12 -6.13
C GLU A 36 3.24 -1.00 -5.08
N GLY A 37 3.77 -0.67 -3.90
CA GLY A 37 4.04 -1.65 -2.85
C GLY A 37 5.26 -2.55 -3.10
N PHE A 38 6.08 -2.23 -4.12
CA PHE A 38 7.33 -2.96 -4.35
C PHE A 38 8.39 -2.54 -3.33
N ILE A 39 9.01 -3.53 -2.71
CA ILE A 39 10.10 -3.33 -1.75
C ILE A 39 11.29 -4.19 -2.19
N SER A 40 12.47 -3.59 -2.21
CA SER A 40 13.69 -4.36 -2.37
C SER A 40 14.00 -5.12 -1.06
N ILE A 41 13.84 -6.44 -1.10
CA ILE A 41 14.20 -7.33 0.01
C ILE A 41 15.62 -7.92 -0.12
N LYS A 42 16.28 -7.73 -1.28
CA LYS A 42 17.63 -8.27 -1.52
C LYS A 42 18.64 -7.75 -0.51
N ASP A 43 18.69 -6.44 -0.30
CA ASP A 43 19.62 -5.82 0.63
C ASP A 43 19.39 -6.32 2.06
N TYR A 44 18.11 -6.51 2.43
CA TYR A 44 17.73 -7.03 3.73
C TYR A 44 18.18 -8.49 3.93
N GLN A 45 17.97 -9.36 2.95
CA GLN A 45 18.40 -10.75 3.01
C GLN A 45 19.91 -10.84 3.17
N GLN A 46 20.66 -10.01 2.46
CA GLN A 46 22.12 -9.96 2.56
C GLN A 46 22.57 -9.47 3.96
N GLN A 47 21.97 -8.43 4.50
CA GLN A 47 22.25 -7.95 5.85
C GLN A 47 21.95 -9.01 6.90
N LEU A 48 20.80 -9.70 6.78
CA LEU A 48 20.42 -10.76 7.71
C LEU A 48 21.38 -11.95 7.67
N ASN A 49 21.81 -12.35 6.47
CA ASN A 49 22.78 -13.43 6.31
C ASN A 49 24.16 -13.05 6.91
N ASN A 50 24.59 -11.80 6.71
CA ASN A 50 25.81 -11.30 7.34
C ASN A 50 25.72 -11.36 8.87
N LEU A 51 24.58 -10.92 9.44
CA LEU A 51 24.35 -10.99 10.88
C LEU A 51 24.32 -12.42 11.41
N LYS A 52 23.71 -13.38 10.68
CA LYS A 52 23.71 -14.80 11.04
C LYS A 52 25.12 -15.41 11.06
N ASN A 53 26.01 -14.91 10.20
CA ASN A 53 27.39 -15.37 10.15
C ASN A 53 28.24 -14.78 11.29
N ILE A 54 28.01 -13.50 11.64
CA ILE A 54 28.74 -12.81 12.72
C ILE A 54 28.24 -13.30 14.09
N PHE A 55 26.94 -13.43 14.27
CA PHE A 55 26.28 -13.78 15.53
C PHE A 55 25.71 -15.19 15.51
N SER A 56 26.56 -16.21 15.35
CA SER A 56 26.14 -17.61 15.24
C SER A 56 25.28 -18.10 16.41
N GLN A 57 25.55 -17.63 17.63
CA GLN A 57 24.78 -17.93 18.84
C GLN A 57 23.33 -17.39 18.82
N HIS A 58 23.05 -16.36 17.99
CA HIS A 58 21.73 -15.78 17.84
C HIS A 58 21.01 -16.20 16.54
N ARG A 59 21.56 -17.19 15.84
CA ARG A 59 21.06 -17.64 14.53
C ARG A 59 19.58 -18.02 14.54
N ALA A 60 19.13 -18.66 15.62
CA ALA A 60 17.73 -19.05 15.76
C ALA A 60 16.80 -17.82 15.81
N HIS A 61 17.15 -16.80 16.58
CA HIS A 61 16.39 -15.56 16.66
C HIS A 61 16.35 -14.80 15.32
N LEU A 62 17.49 -14.74 14.62
CA LEU A 62 17.57 -14.12 13.29
C LEU A 62 16.72 -14.87 12.25
N THR A 63 16.61 -16.19 12.37
CA THR A 63 15.74 -17.01 11.51
C THR A 63 14.26 -16.73 11.79
N LEU A 64 13.86 -16.55 13.05
CA LEU A 64 12.48 -16.16 13.40
C LEU A 64 12.12 -14.79 12.84
N ILE A 65 13.05 -13.83 12.88
CA ILE A 65 12.87 -12.50 12.26
C ILE A 65 12.65 -12.65 10.74
N GLU A 66 13.44 -13.48 10.07
CA GLU A 66 13.29 -13.74 8.64
C GLU A 66 11.92 -14.35 8.31
N GLN A 67 11.47 -15.32 9.08
CA GLN A 67 10.16 -15.95 8.90
C GLN A 67 9.02 -14.94 9.12
N SER A 68 9.13 -14.11 10.15
CA SER A 68 8.15 -13.07 10.44
C SER A 68 8.02 -12.09 9.29
N LEU A 69 9.13 -11.71 8.67
CA LEU A 69 9.11 -10.84 7.50
C LEU A 69 8.48 -11.48 6.28
N LYS A 70 8.81 -12.73 5.98
CA LYS A 70 8.16 -13.46 4.90
C LYS A 70 6.64 -13.47 5.11
N ASN A 71 6.19 -13.77 6.32
CA ASN A 71 4.78 -13.74 6.65
C ASN A 71 4.14 -12.36 6.45
N ILE A 72 4.83 -11.28 6.80
CA ILE A 72 4.33 -9.91 6.61
C ILE A 72 4.23 -9.57 5.11
N ILE A 73 5.22 -9.94 4.31
CA ILE A 73 5.20 -9.74 2.86
C ILE A 73 4.06 -10.52 2.22
N ASP A 74 3.87 -11.79 2.61
CA ASP A 74 2.77 -12.62 2.12
C ASP A 74 1.40 -12.04 2.54
N MET A 75 1.29 -11.54 3.76
CA MET A 75 0.08 -10.84 4.23
C MET A 75 -0.22 -9.59 3.42
N LYS A 76 0.81 -8.79 3.08
CA LYS A 76 0.65 -7.61 2.22
C LYS A 76 0.02 -8.00 0.89
N ASP A 77 0.51 -9.06 0.27
CA ASP A 77 0.07 -9.48 -1.05
C ASP A 77 -1.28 -10.21 -1.06
N THR A 78 -1.72 -10.75 0.06
CA THR A 78 -2.92 -11.59 0.12
C THR A 78 -4.06 -11.01 0.95
N LYS A 79 -3.77 -10.20 1.97
CA LYS A 79 -4.76 -9.74 2.95
C LYS A 79 -4.94 -8.23 3.00
N LEU A 80 -4.01 -7.45 2.44
CA LEU A 80 -4.15 -6.01 2.38
C LEU A 80 -4.85 -5.58 1.10
N GLY A 81 -5.89 -4.77 1.25
CA GLY A 81 -6.56 -4.09 0.16
C GLY A 81 -6.15 -2.62 0.13
N ILE A 82 -5.83 -2.13 -1.07
CA ILE A 82 -5.43 -0.74 -1.30
C ILE A 82 -6.56 -0.03 -2.02
N PHE A 83 -6.99 1.10 -1.46
CA PHE A 83 -7.97 2.00 -2.05
C PHE A 83 -7.29 3.35 -2.30
N SER A 84 -6.73 3.51 -3.50
CA SER A 84 -5.98 4.70 -3.89
C SER A 84 -6.94 5.87 -4.17
N LEU A 85 -6.65 7.03 -3.59
CA LEU A 85 -7.41 8.26 -3.71
C LEU A 85 -6.51 9.41 -4.16
N SER A 86 -7.06 10.38 -4.86
CA SER A 86 -6.39 11.60 -5.27
C SER A 86 -6.84 12.79 -4.41
N ARG A 87 -5.99 13.79 -4.27
CA ARG A 87 -6.37 15.11 -3.71
C ARG A 87 -6.98 16.05 -4.75
N ARG A 88 -6.93 15.68 -6.04
CA ARG A 88 -7.39 16.50 -7.14
C ARG A 88 -8.50 15.79 -7.91
N TYR A 89 -9.55 16.52 -8.27
CA TYR A 89 -10.62 16.04 -9.13
C TYR A 89 -10.40 16.39 -10.61
N ASN A 90 -9.49 17.31 -10.89
CA ASN A 90 -9.23 17.90 -12.21
C ASN A 90 -7.87 17.51 -12.79
N ASP A 91 -7.36 16.33 -12.46
CA ASP A 91 -6.10 15.82 -12.98
C ASP A 91 -6.35 15.06 -14.28
N GLU A 92 -5.92 15.62 -15.41
CA GLU A 92 -6.16 15.08 -16.75
C GLU A 92 -5.57 13.68 -16.95
N LEU A 93 -4.40 13.41 -16.35
CA LEU A 93 -3.77 12.09 -16.44
C LEU A 93 -4.61 11.04 -15.69
N LEU A 94 -5.16 11.39 -14.54
CA LEU A 94 -6.02 10.49 -13.78
C LEU A 94 -7.35 10.28 -14.50
N TRP A 95 -7.90 11.30 -15.16
CA TRP A 95 -9.07 11.16 -16.01
C TRP A 95 -8.81 10.24 -17.19
N ALA A 96 -7.67 10.38 -17.86
CA ALA A 96 -7.30 9.52 -18.98
C ALA A 96 -7.11 8.05 -18.57
N HIS A 97 -6.42 7.80 -17.45
CA HIS A 97 -6.04 6.45 -17.04
C HIS A 97 -7.09 5.70 -16.22
N TYR A 98 -7.89 6.40 -15.41
CA TYR A 98 -8.78 5.76 -14.43
C TYR A 98 -10.26 6.08 -14.63
N ALA A 99 -10.60 6.97 -15.55
CA ALA A 99 -11.97 7.36 -15.85
C ALA A 99 -12.34 7.03 -17.31
N ASP A 100 -11.96 5.86 -17.79
CA ASP A 100 -12.30 5.33 -19.12
C ASP A 100 -12.00 6.35 -20.23
N SER A 101 -10.77 6.85 -20.27
CA SER A 101 -10.35 7.88 -21.24
C SER A 101 -11.29 9.08 -21.27
N HIS A 102 -11.56 9.68 -20.11
CA HIS A 102 -12.47 10.82 -19.88
C HIS A 102 -13.97 10.53 -20.02
N ASN A 103 -14.39 9.29 -20.28
CA ASN A 103 -15.81 8.89 -20.39
C ASN A 103 -16.41 8.44 -19.05
N GLY A 104 -15.59 8.38 -18.00
CA GLY A 104 -16.00 7.96 -16.68
C GLY A 104 -16.49 9.09 -15.78
N PHE A 105 -16.36 8.90 -14.50
CA PHE A 105 -16.77 9.87 -13.47
C PHE A 105 -15.80 9.89 -12.30
N CYS A 106 -15.90 10.94 -11.49
CA CYS A 106 -15.09 11.11 -10.30
C CYS A 106 -16.00 11.18 -9.06
N ILE A 107 -15.68 10.38 -8.04
CA ILE A 107 -16.42 10.35 -6.79
C ILE A 107 -15.64 11.15 -5.76
N GLU A 108 -16.31 12.09 -5.11
CA GLU A 108 -15.80 12.84 -3.97
C GLU A 108 -16.13 12.10 -2.67
N TYR A 109 -15.14 11.93 -1.81
CA TYR A 109 -15.27 11.37 -0.47
C TYR A 109 -14.81 12.38 0.58
N ASP A 110 -15.51 12.42 1.69
CA ASP A 110 -14.97 13.01 2.92
C ASP A 110 -14.09 11.94 3.61
N LEU A 111 -12.78 12.19 3.67
CA LEU A 111 -11.82 11.27 4.24
C LEU A 111 -12.10 10.97 5.72
N GLU A 112 -12.53 11.96 6.49
CA GLU A 112 -12.82 11.76 7.91
C GLU A 112 -14.00 10.82 8.10
N ARG A 113 -15.05 10.99 7.29
CA ARG A 113 -16.20 10.07 7.25
C ARG A 113 -15.80 8.68 6.78
N LEU A 114 -14.94 8.59 5.78
CA LEU A 114 -14.46 7.31 5.25
C LEU A 114 -13.67 6.53 6.31
N LEU A 115 -12.86 7.21 7.12
CA LEU A 115 -12.06 6.62 8.19
C LEU A 115 -12.88 6.37 9.47
N SER A 116 -13.87 7.23 9.77
CA SER A 116 -14.68 7.14 10.99
C SER A 116 -15.67 5.98 10.99
N LYS A 117 -15.96 5.38 9.83
CA LYS A 117 -16.78 4.17 9.77
C LYS A 117 -16.05 3.01 10.43
N LYS A 118 -16.07 3.01 11.73
CA LYS A 118 -15.71 2.02 12.76
C LYS A 118 -15.03 0.71 12.30
N ASN A 119 -14.15 0.78 11.30
CA ASN A 119 -13.33 -0.37 10.97
C ASN A 119 -11.88 -0.08 11.43
N PRO A 120 -11.47 -0.64 12.58
CA PRO A 120 -10.13 -0.42 13.14
C PRO A 120 -9.00 -0.93 12.22
N LYS A 121 -9.37 -1.61 11.14
CA LYS A 121 -8.42 -2.13 10.14
C LYS A 121 -8.09 -1.14 9.03
N HIS A 122 -8.85 -0.04 8.88
CA HIS A 122 -8.55 0.98 7.88
C HIS A 122 -7.39 1.86 8.35
N ARG A 123 -6.43 2.08 7.46
CA ARG A 123 -5.30 2.99 7.65
C ARG A 123 -5.22 3.92 6.46
N PHE A 124 -4.89 5.15 6.73
CA PHE A 124 -4.63 6.16 5.69
C PHE A 124 -3.16 6.54 5.70
N PHE A 125 -2.57 6.54 4.50
CA PHE A 125 -1.20 7.00 4.29
C PHE A 125 -1.18 7.95 3.11
N GLU A 126 -0.47 9.05 3.28
CA GLU A 126 -0.13 9.93 2.18
C GLU A 126 1.04 9.32 1.40
N ILE A 127 0.86 9.18 0.07
CA ILE A 127 1.90 8.63 -0.80
C ILE A 127 3.03 9.65 -0.96
N GLN A 128 4.25 9.22 -0.69
CA GLN A 128 5.46 9.98 -0.96
C GLN A 128 6.12 9.46 -2.24
N TYR A 129 6.30 10.36 -3.20
CA TYR A 129 7.00 10.01 -4.44
C TYR A 129 8.50 10.12 -4.24
N THR A 130 9.23 9.10 -4.65
CA THR A 130 10.70 9.03 -4.52
C THR A 130 11.33 8.61 -5.84
N ASN A 131 12.59 9.00 -6.05
CA ASN A 131 13.37 8.58 -7.22
C ASN A 131 14.07 7.23 -7.01
N SER A 132 13.91 6.61 -5.85
CA SER A 132 14.51 5.33 -5.50
C SER A 132 13.46 4.35 -4.98
N ILE A 133 13.69 3.06 -5.20
CA ILE A 133 12.86 2.01 -4.62
C ILE A 133 13.04 2.02 -3.11
N PRO A 134 11.95 2.05 -2.32
CA PRO A 134 12.03 1.97 -0.88
C PRO A 134 12.76 0.71 -0.42
N LYS A 135 13.72 0.87 0.47
CA LYS A 135 14.48 -0.24 1.06
C LYS A 135 13.90 -0.59 2.42
N LEU A 136 13.75 -1.87 2.65
CA LEU A 136 13.39 -2.37 3.97
C LEU A 136 14.67 -2.46 4.81
N GLU A 137 14.76 -1.66 5.85
CA GLU A 137 15.89 -1.68 6.79
C GLU A 137 15.53 -2.50 8.03
N LEU A 138 16.52 -3.19 8.60
CA LEU A 138 16.35 -3.96 9.84
C LEU A 138 15.81 -3.09 10.99
N SER A 139 16.21 -1.84 11.07
CA SER A 139 15.73 -0.86 12.05
C SER A 139 14.21 -0.65 12.00
N ASN A 140 13.62 -0.75 10.81
CA ASN A 140 12.16 -0.62 10.61
C ASN A 140 11.38 -1.82 11.13
N ILE A 141 12.04 -2.96 11.31
CA ILE A 141 11.43 -4.22 11.72
C ILE A 141 11.61 -4.46 13.22
N ILE A 142 12.78 -4.13 13.74
CA ILE A 142 13.10 -4.35 15.16
C ILE A 142 12.29 -3.40 16.06
N ASN A 143 11.92 -2.24 15.55
CA ASN A 143 11.11 -1.27 16.29
C ASN A 143 9.62 -1.67 16.24
N GLN A 144 9.26 -2.77 16.92
CA GLN A 144 7.93 -3.38 16.91
C GLN A 144 6.83 -2.51 17.56
N ASN A 145 7.16 -1.34 18.09
CA ASN A 145 6.20 -0.48 18.79
C ASN A 145 5.27 0.29 17.85
N ASP A 146 5.52 0.27 16.54
CA ASP A 146 4.67 0.92 15.54
C ASP A 146 4.46 0.04 14.30
N PRO A 147 3.43 -0.83 14.31
CA PRO A 147 3.10 -1.66 13.15
C PRO A 147 2.69 -0.84 11.93
N ASP A 148 2.17 0.38 12.14
CA ASP A 148 1.78 1.28 11.03
C ASP A 148 3.01 1.80 10.29
N ARG A 149 4.15 1.94 10.96
CA ARG A 149 5.42 2.35 10.34
C ARG A 149 5.88 1.35 9.29
N LEU A 150 5.78 0.06 9.58
CA LEU A 150 6.14 -0.98 8.62
C LEU A 150 5.22 -0.95 7.40
N ILE A 151 3.91 -0.88 7.61
CA ILE A 151 2.92 -0.78 6.55
C ILE A 151 3.15 0.49 5.72
N LYS A 152 3.43 1.62 6.36
CA LYS A 152 3.76 2.89 5.68
C LYS A 152 5.02 2.76 4.83
N THR A 153 6.07 2.11 5.33
CA THR A 153 7.30 1.85 4.55
C THR A 153 7.00 0.97 3.33
N MET A 154 6.09 0.03 3.47
CA MET A 154 5.73 -0.90 2.40
C MET A 154 4.80 -0.30 1.34
N LEU A 155 3.90 0.59 1.71
CA LEU A 155 2.82 1.07 0.85
C LEU A 155 2.79 2.60 0.67
N GLY A 156 3.51 3.34 1.50
CA GLY A 156 3.48 4.81 1.54
C GLY A 156 4.41 5.50 0.52
N PHE A 157 5.15 4.73 -0.27
CA PHE A 157 6.10 5.27 -1.25
C PHE A 157 5.76 4.78 -2.65
N LYS A 158 5.96 5.67 -3.63
CA LYS A 158 5.79 5.38 -5.05
C LYS A 158 6.96 5.95 -5.83
N SER A 159 7.49 5.19 -6.80
CA SER A 159 8.55 5.68 -7.67
C SER A 159 8.03 6.79 -8.58
N GLN A 160 8.77 7.88 -8.70
CA GLN A 160 8.57 8.87 -9.75
C GLN A 160 9.23 8.30 -11.02
N ARG A 161 8.43 7.85 -11.96
CA ARG A 161 8.87 7.48 -13.32
C ARG A 161 8.00 8.17 -14.33
#